data_4975cacb2bdc95b18011a129eb7a60cc
#
_entry.id   4975cacb2bdc95b18011a129eb7a60cc
#
_cell.length_a   1.000
_cell.length_b   1.000
_cell.length_c   1.000
_cell.angle_alpha   90.00
_cell.angle_beta   90.00
_cell.angle_gamma   90.00
#
_symmetry.space_group_name_H-M   'P 1'
#
loop_
_entity.id
_entity.type
_entity.pdbx_description
1 polymer ?
#
loop_
_entity_poly.entity_id
_entity_poly.type
_entity_poly.pdbx_seq_one_letter_code
_entity_poly.pdbx_strand_id
1 'polypeptide(L)'
;MARRSTSPDTPPRLASDLRGVGRLAIDGVTSLTDVVEAMHAAVAHLPPVVGRPAPARTTGLARLVYGSVRGVTRLVGHGVDLSLSRLAPGLGTSSASPQRETLVAALNGVLGDHLEASGNPLAIRMQLRREGAPLPLTRKPLAAHLPNASGKLLLQIHGLCMNDLQWHHGGHDHGAALARDFCYTPVHLHYNSGRRISTNGQEFAGLL
;
A
#
# COMPACT_ATOMS: atom_id res chain seq x y z
N MET A 1 1.23 34.09 -17.33
CA MET A 1 2.23 33.41 -16.48
C MET A 1 1.52 32.85 -15.26
N ALA A 2 1.04 31.61 -15.34
CA ALA A 2 0.28 30.97 -14.26
C ALA A 2 1.25 30.29 -13.30
N ARG A 3 1.31 30.77 -12.05
CA ARG A 3 2.02 30.09 -10.95
C ARG A 3 1.37 28.75 -10.68
N ARG A 4 2.10 27.66 -10.92
CA ARG A 4 1.75 26.32 -10.45
C ARG A 4 1.75 26.36 -8.91
N SER A 5 0.57 26.23 -8.32
CA SER A 5 0.40 25.96 -6.90
C SER A 5 0.85 24.50 -6.66
N THR A 6 2.09 24.34 -6.26
CA THR A 6 2.59 23.07 -5.73
C THR A 6 2.17 22.97 -4.29
N SER A 7 1.30 22.02 -3.96
CA SER A 7 1.06 21.65 -2.56
C SER A 7 2.38 21.18 -1.92
N PRO A 8 2.81 21.75 -0.75
CA PRO A 8 4.18 21.64 -0.29
C PRO A 8 4.60 20.33 0.37
N ASP A 9 3.73 19.31 0.55
CA ASP A 9 4.01 18.24 1.52
C ASP A 9 3.96 16.78 0.99
N THR A 10 3.98 16.57 -0.31
CA THR A 10 4.08 15.17 -0.80
C THR A 10 5.55 14.82 -1.04
N PRO A 11 6.15 13.92 -0.24
CA PRO A 11 7.53 13.49 -0.45
C PRO A 11 7.70 12.90 -1.86
N PRO A 12 8.90 13.01 -2.46
CA PRO A 12 9.19 12.40 -3.74
C PRO A 12 8.84 10.91 -3.72
N ARG A 13 8.10 10.44 -4.72
CA ARG A 13 7.58 9.06 -4.77
C ARG A 13 8.69 8.02 -4.61
N LEU A 14 9.86 8.24 -5.20
CA LEU A 14 11.00 7.34 -5.07
C LEU A 14 11.45 7.16 -3.62
N ALA A 15 11.58 8.26 -2.86
CA ALA A 15 11.96 8.18 -1.45
C ALA A 15 10.90 7.46 -0.62
N SER A 16 9.62 7.72 -0.90
CA SER A 16 8.49 7.04 -0.26
C SER A 16 8.50 5.54 -0.55
N ASP A 17 8.75 5.16 -1.79
CA ASP A 17 8.81 3.75 -2.21
C ASP A 17 10.00 3.02 -1.55
N LEU A 18 11.19 3.64 -1.56
CA LEU A 18 12.37 3.07 -0.90
C LEU A 18 12.16 2.89 0.60
N ARG A 19 11.51 3.86 1.25
CA ARG A 19 11.12 3.73 2.67
C ARG A 19 10.14 2.60 2.89
N GLY A 20 9.12 2.48 2.03
CA GLY A 20 8.13 1.42 2.11
C GLY A 20 8.74 0.03 1.93
N VAL A 21 9.57 -0.16 0.91
CA VAL A 21 10.30 -1.41 0.68
C VAL A 21 11.27 -1.71 1.82
N GLY A 22 12.01 -0.71 2.30
CA GLY A 22 12.91 -0.87 3.44
C GLY A 22 12.19 -1.34 4.71
N ARG A 23 11.04 -0.75 5.03
CA ARG A 23 10.21 -1.20 6.16
C ARG A 23 9.72 -2.62 6.00
N LEU A 24 9.20 -2.99 4.82
CA LEU A 24 8.79 -4.37 4.55
C LEU A 24 9.94 -5.38 4.69
N ALA A 25 11.15 -5.03 4.25
CA ALA A 25 12.32 -5.89 4.42
C ALA A 25 12.68 -6.09 5.90
N ILE A 26 12.64 -5.03 6.72
CA ILE A 26 12.88 -5.08 8.16
C ILE A 26 11.81 -5.94 8.87
N ASP A 27 10.54 -5.75 8.51
CA ASP A 27 9.43 -6.52 9.07
C ASP A 27 9.55 -8.01 8.68
N GLY A 28 9.95 -8.29 7.44
CA GLY A 28 10.22 -9.65 6.96
C GLY A 28 11.33 -10.35 7.75
N VAL A 29 12.47 -9.67 7.96
CA VAL A 29 13.61 -10.22 8.74
C VAL A 29 13.22 -10.45 10.20
N THR A 30 12.50 -9.50 10.81
CA THR A 30 12.04 -9.67 12.21
C THR A 30 11.04 -10.80 12.34
N SER A 31 10.08 -10.93 11.45
CA SER A 31 9.10 -12.01 11.45
C SER A 31 9.74 -13.38 11.23
N LEU A 32 10.70 -13.48 10.30
CA LEU A 32 11.47 -14.71 10.09
C LEU A 32 12.28 -15.07 11.34
N THR A 33 12.91 -14.09 11.98
CA THR A 33 13.65 -14.30 13.23
C THR A 33 12.73 -14.83 14.35
N ASP A 34 11.50 -14.31 14.44
CA ASP A 34 10.52 -14.78 15.42
C ASP A 34 10.08 -16.23 15.14
N VAL A 35 9.88 -16.60 13.87
CA VAL A 35 9.54 -17.98 13.48
C VAL A 35 10.69 -18.94 13.82
N VAL A 36 11.93 -18.57 13.47
CA VAL A 36 13.11 -19.39 13.77
C VAL A 36 13.32 -19.54 15.28
N GLU A 37 13.13 -18.45 16.05
CA GLU A 37 13.21 -18.53 17.51
C GLU A 37 12.13 -19.45 18.10
N ALA A 38 10.90 -19.36 17.62
CA ALA A 38 9.81 -20.23 18.06
C ALA A 38 10.07 -21.70 17.74
N MET A 39 10.58 -21.98 16.56
CA MET A 39 11.01 -23.35 16.17
C MET A 39 12.15 -23.85 17.08
N HIS A 40 13.17 -23.03 17.33
CA HIS A 40 14.28 -23.38 18.21
C HIS A 40 13.77 -23.64 19.64
N ALA A 41 12.88 -22.79 20.17
CA ALA A 41 12.26 -22.98 21.47
C ALA A 41 11.47 -24.30 21.54
N ALA A 42 10.70 -24.62 20.49
CA ALA A 42 9.93 -25.85 20.40
C ALA A 42 10.84 -27.11 20.41
N VAL A 43 11.93 -27.08 19.65
CA VAL A 43 12.90 -28.19 19.60
C VAL A 43 13.67 -28.33 20.90
N ALA A 44 14.13 -27.22 21.50
CA ALA A 44 14.88 -27.24 22.77
C ALA A 44 14.06 -27.65 23.99
N HIS A 45 12.74 -27.46 23.93
CA HIS A 45 11.80 -27.75 25.01
C HIS A 45 10.82 -28.84 24.61
N LEU A 46 11.27 -29.91 23.92
CA LEU A 46 10.45 -31.08 23.64
C LEU A 46 9.91 -31.59 25.00
N PRO A 47 8.63 -31.43 25.29
CA PRO A 47 8.11 -31.80 26.59
C PRO A 47 8.10 -33.33 26.71
N PRO A 48 8.51 -33.88 27.86
CA PRO A 48 8.38 -35.33 28.11
C PRO A 48 6.92 -35.77 28.27
N VAL A 49 5.98 -34.81 28.28
CA VAL A 49 4.54 -35.05 28.48
C VAL A 49 3.76 -34.30 27.37
N VAL A 50 2.98 -35.06 26.62
CA VAL A 50 2.04 -34.53 25.60
C VAL A 50 1.02 -33.61 26.28
N GLY A 51 0.88 -32.35 25.80
CA GLY A 51 -0.18 -31.43 26.23
C GLY A 51 0.27 -30.11 26.86
N ARG A 52 1.56 -29.87 27.10
CA ARG A 52 2.05 -28.52 27.48
C ARG A 52 2.49 -27.72 26.28
N PRO A 53 1.98 -26.50 26.08
CA PRO A 53 2.45 -25.63 24.99
C PRO A 53 3.93 -25.31 25.22
N ALA A 54 4.74 -25.45 24.15
CA ALA A 54 6.13 -25.02 24.15
C ALA A 54 6.20 -23.48 24.32
N PRO A 55 7.22 -22.95 25.04
CA PRO A 55 7.39 -21.51 25.17
C PRO A 55 7.61 -20.90 23.77
N ALA A 56 6.95 -19.79 23.49
CA ALA A 56 7.06 -19.09 22.20
C ALA A 56 8.44 -18.44 21.98
N ARG A 57 9.28 -18.37 22.99
CA ARG A 57 10.62 -17.76 22.93
C ARG A 57 11.65 -18.60 23.67
N THR A 58 12.89 -18.54 23.17
CA THR A 58 14.05 -19.16 23.81
C THR A 58 14.45 -18.46 25.11
N THR A 59 15.27 -19.13 25.93
CA THR A 59 15.81 -18.60 27.21
C THR A 59 17.32 -18.48 27.14
N GLY A 60 17.92 -17.77 28.08
CA GLY A 60 19.37 -17.67 28.25
C GLY A 60 20.06 -16.99 27.03
N LEU A 61 21.20 -17.57 26.62
CA LEU A 61 22.05 -17.04 25.53
C LEU A 61 21.30 -16.96 24.19
N ALA A 62 20.50 -17.97 23.86
CA ALA A 62 19.73 -17.98 22.60
C ALA A 62 18.76 -16.77 22.52
N ARG A 63 18.07 -16.45 23.62
CA ARG A 63 17.21 -15.25 23.69
C ARG A 63 17.99 -13.97 23.44
N LEU A 64 19.22 -13.87 23.96
CA LEU A 64 20.08 -12.70 23.74
C LEU A 64 20.49 -12.58 22.27
N VAL A 65 20.84 -13.70 21.62
CA VAL A 65 21.19 -13.71 20.19
C VAL A 65 20.00 -13.27 19.32
N TYR A 66 18.83 -13.87 19.49
CA TYR A 66 17.65 -13.47 18.73
C TYR A 66 17.22 -12.03 19.03
N GLY A 67 17.34 -11.61 20.29
CA GLY A 67 17.10 -10.24 20.72
C GLY A 67 18.05 -9.24 20.05
N SER A 68 19.33 -9.56 19.95
CA SER A 68 20.33 -8.72 19.29
C SER A 68 20.09 -8.61 17.77
N VAL A 69 19.75 -9.73 17.10
CA VAL A 69 19.40 -9.72 15.68
C VAL A 69 18.24 -8.75 15.43
N ARG A 70 17.16 -8.89 16.20
CA ARG A 70 16.00 -7.97 16.08
C ARG A 70 16.38 -6.51 16.40
N GLY A 71 17.18 -6.30 17.43
CA GLY A 71 17.63 -4.96 17.83
C GLY A 71 18.44 -4.28 16.74
N VAL A 72 19.44 -4.97 16.19
CA VAL A 72 20.28 -4.44 15.09
C VAL A 72 19.44 -4.22 13.83
N THR A 73 18.60 -5.18 13.46
CA THR A 73 17.71 -5.05 12.29
C THR A 73 16.83 -3.81 12.39
N ARG A 74 16.18 -3.58 13.55
CA ARG A 74 15.35 -2.39 13.77
C ARG A 74 16.17 -1.09 13.77
N LEU A 75 17.35 -1.10 14.38
CA LEU A 75 18.23 0.08 14.41
C LEU A 75 18.66 0.49 12.99
N VAL A 76 19.08 -0.50 12.17
CA VAL A 76 19.41 -0.26 10.76
C VAL A 76 18.20 0.26 10.01
N GLY A 77 17.02 -0.35 10.21
CA GLY A 77 15.78 0.09 9.59
C GLY A 77 15.41 1.54 9.92
N HIS A 78 15.51 1.92 11.19
CA HIS A 78 15.28 3.31 11.62
C HIS A 78 16.32 4.28 11.02
N GLY A 79 17.59 3.87 10.96
CA GLY A 79 18.66 4.66 10.35
C GLY A 79 18.40 4.91 8.86
N VAL A 80 18.04 3.88 8.12
CA VAL A 80 17.70 3.97 6.69
C VAL A 80 16.44 4.83 6.47
N ASP A 81 15.38 4.62 7.25
CA ASP A 81 14.14 5.39 7.15
C ASP A 81 14.39 6.88 7.42
N LEU A 82 15.16 7.20 8.45
CA LEU A 82 15.55 8.58 8.77
C LEU A 82 16.41 9.20 7.67
N SER A 83 17.39 8.48 7.15
CA SER A 83 18.25 8.96 6.07
C SER A 83 17.46 9.25 4.81
N LEU A 84 16.58 8.33 4.40
CA LEU A 84 15.71 8.53 3.24
C LEU A 84 14.73 9.68 3.45
N SER A 85 14.21 9.88 4.67
CA SER A 85 13.33 11.02 4.95
C SER A 85 14.04 12.36 4.84
N ARG A 86 15.33 12.42 5.19
CA ARG A 86 16.17 13.63 5.08
C ARG A 86 16.59 13.91 3.63
N LEU A 87 16.82 12.86 2.84
CA LEU A 87 17.23 12.97 1.43
C LEU A 87 16.03 13.16 0.48
N ALA A 88 14.82 12.87 0.94
CA ALA A 88 13.59 12.95 0.14
C ALA A 88 13.43 14.25 -0.66
N PRO A 89 13.70 15.45 -0.12
CA PRO A 89 13.56 16.70 -0.87
C PRO A 89 14.51 16.83 -2.06
N GLY A 90 15.66 16.13 -2.02
CA GLY A 90 16.66 16.13 -3.10
C GLY A 90 16.45 15.05 -4.15
N LEU A 91 15.63 14.05 -3.86
CA LEU A 91 15.29 12.99 -4.80
C LEU A 91 14.09 13.44 -5.64
N GLY A 92 14.32 13.73 -6.91
CA GLY A 92 13.30 14.24 -7.85
C GLY A 92 12.02 13.41 -7.88
N THR A 93 10.92 14.03 -8.31
CA THR A 93 9.64 13.36 -8.52
C THR A 93 9.75 12.36 -9.68
N SER A 94 9.95 11.10 -9.39
CA SER A 94 9.80 10.05 -10.39
C SER A 94 8.32 9.98 -10.80
N SER A 95 8.06 10.06 -12.11
CA SER A 95 6.70 9.87 -12.63
C SER A 95 6.20 8.47 -12.29
N ALA A 96 4.92 8.36 -11.91
CA ALA A 96 4.30 7.06 -11.68
C ALA A 96 4.33 6.26 -12.99
N SER A 97 5.14 5.20 -13.04
CA SER A 97 5.09 4.27 -14.16
C SER A 97 3.95 3.27 -13.95
N PRO A 98 3.28 2.81 -15.03
CA PRO A 98 2.24 1.77 -14.92
C PRO A 98 2.74 0.49 -14.23
N GLN A 99 4.01 0.13 -14.45
CA GLN A 99 4.64 -1.04 -13.83
C GLN A 99 4.73 -0.89 -12.30
N ARG A 100 5.14 0.29 -11.82
CA ARG A 100 5.16 0.60 -10.39
C ARG A 100 3.76 0.52 -9.77
N GLU A 101 2.76 1.12 -10.41
CA GLU A 101 1.36 1.08 -9.94
C GLU A 101 0.85 -0.38 -9.86
N THR A 102 1.19 -1.23 -10.84
CA THR A 102 0.84 -2.66 -10.83
C THR A 102 1.53 -3.40 -9.69
N LEU A 103 2.83 -3.16 -9.46
CA LEU A 103 3.56 -3.80 -8.37
C LEU A 103 3.00 -3.39 -6.99
N VAL A 104 2.73 -2.09 -6.80
CA VAL A 104 2.15 -1.58 -5.55
C VAL A 104 0.75 -2.16 -5.33
N ALA A 105 -0.07 -2.32 -6.39
CA ALA A 105 -1.38 -2.96 -6.29
C ALA A 105 -1.27 -4.44 -5.90
N ALA A 106 -0.31 -5.18 -6.47
CA ALA A 106 -0.06 -6.57 -6.11
C ALA A 106 0.38 -6.71 -4.65
N LEU A 107 1.31 -5.86 -4.18
CA LEU A 107 1.74 -5.82 -2.78
C LEU A 107 0.57 -5.51 -1.82
N ASN A 108 -0.28 -4.54 -2.18
CA ASN A 108 -1.46 -4.23 -1.39
C ASN A 108 -2.48 -5.37 -1.40
N GLY A 109 -2.64 -6.10 -2.51
CA GLY A 109 -3.52 -7.26 -2.55
C GLY A 109 -3.11 -8.38 -1.59
N VAL A 110 -1.80 -8.58 -1.42
CA VAL A 110 -1.26 -9.67 -0.57
C VAL A 110 -1.01 -9.23 0.88
N LEU A 111 -0.50 -8.01 1.07
CA LEU A 111 -0.04 -7.48 2.37
C LEU A 111 -0.84 -6.26 2.84
N GLY A 112 -2.02 -6.02 2.27
CA GLY A 112 -2.77 -4.78 2.44
C GLY A 112 -3.07 -4.40 3.88
N ASP A 113 -3.52 -5.36 4.68
CA ASP A 113 -3.78 -5.15 6.12
C ASP A 113 -2.49 -4.80 6.89
N HIS A 114 -1.38 -5.49 6.57
CA HIS A 114 -0.08 -5.22 7.19
C HIS A 114 0.47 -3.85 6.82
N LEU A 115 0.43 -3.50 5.52
CA LEU A 115 0.90 -2.21 5.02
C LEU A 115 0.16 -1.04 5.70
N GLU A 116 -1.14 -1.18 5.87
CA GLU A 116 -1.95 -0.17 6.54
C GLU A 116 -1.68 -0.10 8.04
N ALA A 117 -1.72 -1.24 8.73
CA ALA A 117 -1.50 -1.31 10.17
C ALA A 117 -0.10 -0.79 10.58
N SER A 118 0.91 -0.97 9.73
CA SER A 118 2.27 -0.47 9.95
C SER A 118 2.48 0.98 9.50
N GLY A 119 1.46 1.62 8.89
CA GLY A 119 1.60 2.95 8.29
C GLY A 119 2.66 2.99 7.18
N ASN A 120 2.78 1.89 6.41
CA ASN A 120 3.75 1.79 5.35
C ASN A 120 3.43 2.77 4.21
N PRO A 121 4.41 3.51 3.68
CA PRO A 121 4.20 4.44 2.55
C PRO A 121 3.66 3.80 1.27
N LEU A 122 3.76 2.47 1.12
CA LEU A 122 3.19 1.72 -0.02
C LEU A 122 1.72 1.38 0.17
N ALA A 123 1.12 1.62 1.35
CA ALA A 123 -0.30 1.41 1.56
C ALA A 123 -1.12 2.34 0.65
N ILE A 124 -1.99 1.74 -0.16
CA ILE A 124 -2.87 2.50 -1.05
C ILE A 124 -4.02 3.10 -0.22
N ARG A 125 -4.19 4.41 -0.31
CA ARG A 125 -5.36 5.10 0.24
C ARG A 125 -6.51 5.07 -0.77
N MET A 126 -7.72 4.85 -0.27
CA MET A 126 -8.90 4.84 -1.11
C MET A 126 -9.17 6.22 -1.70
N GLN A 127 -9.42 6.27 -3.00
CA GLN A 127 -9.72 7.49 -3.72
C GLN A 127 -10.45 7.20 -5.03
N LEU A 128 -11.26 8.14 -5.49
CA LEU A 128 -11.78 8.11 -6.85
C LEU A 128 -10.75 8.67 -7.81
N ARG A 129 -10.61 8.03 -8.96
CA ARG A 129 -9.68 8.42 -10.02
C ARG A 129 -10.37 8.51 -11.37
N ARG A 130 -9.82 9.32 -12.26
CA ARG A 130 -10.10 9.31 -13.69
C ARG A 130 -8.80 9.37 -14.47
N GLU A 131 -8.63 8.46 -15.41
CA GLU A 131 -7.41 8.38 -16.25
C GLU A 131 -6.12 8.30 -15.39
N GLY A 132 -6.15 7.54 -14.29
CA GLY A 132 -5.04 7.39 -13.36
C GLY A 132 -4.79 8.59 -12.42
N ALA A 133 -5.53 9.68 -12.55
CA ALA A 133 -5.40 10.87 -11.72
C ALA A 133 -6.47 10.91 -10.61
N PRO A 134 -6.10 11.27 -9.36
CA PRO A 134 -7.07 11.45 -8.28
C PRO A 134 -8.09 12.54 -8.60
N LEU A 135 -9.37 12.27 -8.29
CA LEU A 135 -10.44 13.25 -8.39
C LEU A 135 -10.58 14.01 -7.06
N PRO A 136 -10.51 15.34 -7.09
CA PRO A 136 -10.81 16.14 -5.90
C PRO A 136 -12.33 16.13 -5.65
N LEU A 137 -12.76 15.71 -4.45
CA LEU A 137 -14.17 15.53 -4.11
C LEU A 137 -14.87 16.82 -3.62
N THR A 138 -14.31 17.99 -3.97
CA THR A 138 -14.96 19.27 -3.71
C THR A 138 -15.59 19.82 -4.97
N ARG A 139 -16.78 20.42 -4.87
CA ARG A 139 -17.67 20.76 -5.99
C ARG A 139 -16.98 21.49 -7.15
N LYS A 140 -16.24 22.57 -6.87
CA LYS A 140 -15.60 23.37 -7.93
C LYS A 140 -14.46 22.64 -8.63
N PRO A 141 -13.46 22.07 -7.92
CA PRO A 141 -12.41 21.28 -8.56
C PRO A 141 -12.94 20.02 -9.25
N LEU A 142 -13.92 19.31 -8.68
CA LEU A 142 -14.53 18.15 -9.32
C LEU A 142 -15.16 18.50 -10.68
N ALA A 143 -15.93 19.60 -10.74
CA ALA A 143 -16.53 20.08 -11.98
C ALA A 143 -15.48 20.41 -13.04
N ALA A 144 -14.31 20.92 -12.65
CA ALA A 144 -13.21 21.21 -13.56
C ALA A 144 -12.55 19.92 -14.12
N HIS A 145 -12.52 18.83 -13.34
CA HIS A 145 -12.01 17.52 -13.78
C HIS A 145 -13.03 16.69 -14.56
N LEU A 146 -14.31 17.02 -14.43
CA LEU A 146 -15.42 16.35 -15.11
C LEU A 146 -16.29 17.36 -15.90
N PRO A 147 -15.71 18.12 -16.86
CA PRO A 147 -16.42 19.20 -17.51
C PRO A 147 -17.65 18.75 -18.33
N ASN A 148 -17.63 17.50 -18.81
CA ASN A 148 -18.69 16.88 -19.60
C ASN A 148 -19.38 15.73 -18.84
N ALA A 149 -19.48 15.85 -17.52
CA ALA A 149 -20.17 14.83 -16.73
C ALA A 149 -21.63 14.73 -17.17
N SER A 150 -22.05 13.50 -17.47
CA SER A 150 -23.48 13.19 -17.69
C SER A 150 -24.20 13.00 -16.35
N GLY A 151 -25.53 12.91 -16.40
CA GLY A 151 -26.31 12.52 -15.22
C GLY A 151 -26.15 11.06 -14.79
N LYS A 152 -25.31 10.27 -15.48
CA LYS A 152 -25.09 8.86 -15.22
C LYS A 152 -23.62 8.61 -14.87
N LEU A 153 -23.34 8.22 -13.65
CA LEU A 153 -22.00 7.84 -13.19
C LEU A 153 -21.80 6.33 -13.36
N LEU A 154 -20.65 5.93 -13.95
CA LEU A 154 -20.19 4.55 -13.99
C LEU A 154 -19.00 4.39 -13.05
N LEU A 155 -19.20 3.73 -11.93
CA LEU A 155 -18.12 3.41 -11.02
C LEU A 155 -17.50 2.05 -11.37
N GLN A 156 -16.22 2.04 -11.70
CA GLN A 156 -15.45 0.83 -11.98
C GLN A 156 -14.58 0.48 -10.76
N ILE A 157 -14.80 -0.72 -10.21
CA ILE A 157 -14.08 -1.22 -9.03
C ILE A 157 -13.22 -2.39 -9.48
N HIS A 158 -11.89 -2.30 -9.27
CA HIS A 158 -10.97 -3.37 -9.64
C HIS A 158 -10.97 -4.54 -8.64
N GLY A 159 -10.41 -5.67 -9.04
CA GLY A 159 -10.29 -6.87 -8.21
C GLY A 159 -9.05 -6.88 -7.30
N LEU A 160 -8.85 -8.03 -6.63
CA LEU A 160 -7.68 -8.29 -5.78
C LEU A 160 -6.38 -8.21 -6.60
N CYS A 161 -5.34 -7.59 -6.02
CA CYS A 161 -4.02 -7.38 -6.65
C CYS A 161 -4.04 -6.54 -7.94
N MET A 162 -5.15 -5.88 -8.25
CA MET A 162 -5.34 -5.04 -9.43
C MET A 162 -5.36 -3.55 -9.07
N ASN A 163 -5.37 -2.72 -10.11
CA ASN A 163 -5.56 -1.27 -10.01
C ASN A 163 -6.49 -0.74 -11.11
N ASP A 164 -6.80 0.54 -11.03
CA ASP A 164 -7.69 1.23 -11.97
C ASP A 164 -7.16 1.29 -13.42
N LEU A 165 -5.84 1.23 -13.64
CA LEU A 165 -5.26 1.28 -14.97
C LEU A 165 -5.48 -0.02 -15.77
N GLN A 166 -5.75 -1.13 -15.10
CA GLN A 166 -5.95 -2.44 -15.74
C GLN A 166 -7.33 -2.62 -16.40
N TRP A 167 -8.24 -1.66 -16.21
CA TRP A 167 -9.49 -1.60 -17.00
C TRP A 167 -9.23 -1.30 -18.47
N HIS A 168 -8.08 -0.70 -18.78
CA HIS A 168 -7.60 -0.53 -20.15
C HIS A 168 -6.69 -1.70 -20.52
N HIS A 169 -7.19 -2.65 -21.32
CA HIS A 169 -6.44 -3.84 -21.70
C HIS A 169 -6.61 -4.16 -23.19
N GLY A 170 -5.50 -4.47 -23.87
CA GLY A 170 -5.53 -4.89 -25.29
C GLY A 170 -6.13 -3.84 -26.24
N GLY A 171 -6.00 -2.54 -25.92
CA GLY A 171 -6.59 -1.46 -26.71
C GLY A 171 -8.09 -1.25 -26.48
N HIS A 172 -8.70 -1.97 -25.52
CA HIS A 172 -10.10 -1.82 -25.15
C HIS A 172 -10.24 -1.25 -23.73
N ASP A 173 -11.22 -0.37 -23.54
CA ASP A 173 -11.62 0.22 -22.28
C ASP A 173 -13.14 0.14 -22.15
N HIS A 174 -13.64 -0.67 -21.21
CA HIS A 174 -15.06 -0.86 -20.97
C HIS A 174 -15.76 0.44 -20.55
N GLY A 175 -15.09 1.26 -19.71
CA GLY A 175 -15.62 2.55 -19.28
C GLY A 175 -15.79 3.52 -20.42
N ALA A 176 -14.80 3.62 -21.31
CA ALA A 176 -14.85 4.45 -22.50
C ALA A 176 -15.93 3.98 -23.49
N ALA A 177 -16.10 2.66 -23.65
CA ALA A 177 -17.15 2.11 -24.49
C ALA A 177 -18.55 2.46 -23.97
N LEU A 178 -18.81 2.26 -22.68
CA LEU A 178 -20.10 2.58 -22.04
C LEU A 178 -20.35 4.11 -22.00
N ALA A 179 -19.30 4.92 -21.84
CA ALA A 179 -19.40 6.37 -21.94
C ALA A 179 -19.88 6.80 -23.33
N ARG A 180 -19.28 6.25 -24.38
CA ARG A 180 -19.63 6.56 -25.77
C ARG A 180 -21.04 6.07 -26.14
N ASP A 181 -21.38 4.83 -25.78
CA ASP A 181 -22.59 4.17 -26.29
C ASP A 181 -23.83 4.51 -25.44
N PHE A 182 -23.66 4.82 -24.16
CA PHE A 182 -24.76 5.03 -23.20
C PHE A 182 -24.66 6.33 -22.39
N CYS A 183 -23.75 7.20 -22.72
CA CYS A 183 -23.55 8.50 -22.03
C CYS A 183 -23.25 8.35 -20.53
N TYR A 184 -22.43 7.38 -20.13
CA TYR A 184 -21.93 7.29 -18.77
C TYR A 184 -20.70 8.17 -18.57
N THR A 185 -20.51 8.65 -17.35
CA THR A 185 -19.26 9.27 -16.89
C THR A 185 -18.46 8.24 -16.10
N PRO A 186 -17.38 7.65 -16.68
CA PRO A 186 -16.60 6.64 -16.00
C PRO A 186 -15.71 7.25 -14.91
N VAL A 187 -15.71 6.62 -13.75
CA VAL A 187 -14.86 6.93 -12.60
C VAL A 187 -14.36 5.61 -12.01
N HIS A 188 -13.13 5.57 -11.54
CA HIS A 188 -12.50 4.37 -11.02
C HIS A 188 -12.28 4.50 -9.52
N LEU A 189 -12.53 3.42 -8.78
CA LEU A 189 -12.12 3.31 -7.39
C LEU A 189 -10.70 2.73 -7.35
N HIS A 190 -9.76 3.49 -6.77
CA HIS A 190 -8.41 3.03 -6.46
C HIS A 190 -8.32 2.80 -4.96
N TYR A 191 -8.01 1.57 -4.54
CA TYR A 191 -8.07 1.19 -3.13
C TYR A 191 -7.14 0.02 -2.80
N ASN A 192 -6.89 -0.18 -1.50
CA ASN A 192 -6.13 -1.31 -0.98
C ASN A 192 -7.01 -2.57 -0.99
N SER A 193 -6.85 -3.41 -2.01
CA SER A 193 -7.70 -4.59 -2.22
C SER A 193 -7.42 -5.74 -1.25
N GLY A 194 -6.31 -5.72 -0.50
CA GLY A 194 -5.97 -6.73 0.51
C GLY A 194 -6.54 -6.47 1.90
N ARG A 195 -7.26 -5.36 2.10
CA ARG A 195 -7.99 -5.11 3.35
C ARG A 195 -9.29 -5.91 3.40
N ARG A 196 -9.84 -6.06 4.59
CA ARG A 196 -11.14 -6.70 4.76
C ARG A 196 -12.21 -6.00 3.93
N ILE A 197 -13.05 -6.79 3.25
CA ILE A 197 -14.12 -6.27 2.38
C ILE A 197 -15.04 -5.30 3.12
N SER A 198 -15.42 -5.62 4.38
CA SER A 198 -16.25 -4.76 5.22
C SER A 198 -15.60 -3.41 5.51
N THR A 199 -14.29 -3.38 5.77
CA THR A 199 -13.54 -2.15 6.02
C THR A 199 -13.48 -1.29 4.76
N ASN A 200 -13.17 -1.90 3.61
CA ASN A 200 -13.20 -1.21 2.33
C ASN A 200 -14.60 -0.68 1.98
N GLY A 201 -15.65 -1.45 2.28
CA GLY A 201 -17.03 -1.03 2.07
C GLY A 201 -17.45 0.17 2.92
N GLN A 202 -17.04 0.22 4.20
CA GLN A 202 -17.28 1.36 5.09
C GLN A 202 -16.54 2.61 4.62
N GLU A 203 -15.26 2.48 4.25
CA GLU A 203 -14.49 3.62 3.74
C GLU A 203 -15.06 4.14 2.43
N PHE A 204 -15.46 3.24 1.52
CA PHE A 204 -16.10 3.60 0.27
C PHE A 204 -17.44 4.34 0.50
N ALA A 205 -18.27 3.88 1.42
CA ALA A 205 -19.52 4.56 1.77
C ALA A 205 -19.29 5.97 2.33
N GLY A 206 -18.16 6.19 3.04
CA GLY A 206 -17.78 7.51 3.53
C GLY A 206 -17.18 8.43 2.44
N LEU A 207 -16.78 7.86 1.30
CA LEU A 207 -16.22 8.59 0.17
C LEU A 207 -17.32 9.15 -0.76
N LEU A 208 -18.52 8.54 -0.76
CA LEU A 208 -19.69 8.92 -1.56
C LEU A 208 -20.56 9.96 -0.86
#